data_a6fd989194d29138d485158f2015239d
#
_entry.id   a6fd989194d29138d485158f2015239d
#
_cell.length_a   1.000
_cell.length_b   1.000
_cell.length_c   1.000
_cell.angle_alpha   90.00
_cell.angle_beta   90.00
_cell.angle_gamma   90.00
#
_symmetry.space_group_name_H-M   'P 1'
#
loop_
_entity.id
_entity.type
_entity.pdbx_description
1 polymer ?
#
loop_
_entity_poly.entity_id
_entity_poly.type
_entity_poly.pdbx_seq_one_letter_code
_entity_poly.pdbx_strand_id
1 'polypeptide(L)'
;MSNKTRLDVLLTEQGLQESRQKAQATIMSGLVFVNGQRVDKPGTAVPNDAKIEIRGNTLKYVSRGGLKLEKAMAEFPIELNGCICGDIGASTGGFTDCMLQNGASKVYSVDVGYGQLAWKLREDPRVVCMERTNARYLTHEQIPDELDFASIDVSFISLKPILPAVANVLKDGGYVASLVKPQFEAGREKVGKKGVVRDPAVHKEVLEHYLEHAREAGFGVLGLTYSPIRGPEGNIEYLGFLQKGAETTAAFDLDALVEESHQTLKEHGEGTV
;
A
#
# COMPACT_ATOMS: atom_id res chain seq x y z
N MET A 1 -2.53 10.95 42.87
CA MET A 1 -2.04 11.19 41.45
C MET A 1 -2.18 9.84 40.73
N SER A 2 -3.00 9.73 39.69
CA SER A 2 -3.10 8.46 38.97
C SER A 2 -1.76 8.17 38.28
N ASN A 3 -1.20 6.99 38.51
CA ASN A 3 -0.02 6.53 37.80
C ASN A 3 -0.36 6.47 36.31
N LYS A 4 0.51 7.04 35.49
CA LYS A 4 0.38 7.00 34.02
C LYS A 4 1.40 6.03 33.43
N THR A 5 0.96 5.20 32.51
CA THR A 5 1.79 4.25 31.76
C THR A 5 1.68 4.55 30.26
N ARG A 6 2.71 4.22 29.51
CA ARG A 6 2.65 4.30 28.05
C ARG A 6 1.56 3.37 27.50
N LEU A 7 0.80 3.83 26.54
CA LEU A 7 -0.33 3.09 25.98
C LEU A 7 0.10 1.73 25.38
N ASP A 8 1.25 1.66 24.70
CA ASP A 8 1.78 0.41 24.11
C ASP A 8 2.14 -0.64 25.21
N VAL A 9 2.59 -0.18 26.35
CA VAL A 9 2.88 -1.04 27.51
C VAL A 9 1.59 -1.48 28.19
N LEU A 10 0.68 -0.53 28.44
CA LEU A 10 -0.57 -0.80 29.13
C LEU A 10 -1.47 -1.80 28.39
N LEU A 11 -1.53 -1.72 27.05
CA LEU A 11 -2.25 -2.69 26.23
C LEU A 11 -1.73 -4.12 26.40
N THR A 12 -0.42 -4.28 26.57
CA THR A 12 0.19 -5.60 26.78
C THR A 12 -0.03 -6.09 28.22
N GLU A 13 0.13 -5.21 29.20
CA GLU A 13 -0.09 -5.54 30.62
C GLU A 13 -1.54 -5.92 30.92
N GLN A 14 -2.50 -5.29 30.24
CA GLN A 14 -3.94 -5.62 30.37
C GLN A 14 -4.37 -6.84 29.51
N GLY A 15 -3.44 -7.48 28.79
CA GLY A 15 -3.74 -8.63 27.94
C GLY A 15 -4.57 -8.29 26.68
N LEU A 16 -4.72 -7.00 26.34
CA LEU A 16 -5.45 -6.55 25.17
C LEU A 16 -4.66 -6.76 23.86
N GLN A 17 -3.35 -6.93 23.99
CA GLN A 17 -2.45 -7.30 22.89
C GLN A 17 -1.39 -8.30 23.39
N GLU A 18 -1.04 -9.26 22.52
CA GLU A 18 -0.10 -10.34 22.85
C GLU A 18 1.36 -9.87 23.02
N SER A 19 1.70 -8.76 22.38
CA SER A 19 3.05 -8.19 22.45
C SER A 19 3.01 -6.67 22.27
N ARG A 20 4.07 -5.99 22.76
CA ARG A 20 4.24 -4.56 22.60
C ARG A 20 4.30 -4.12 21.13
N GLN A 21 4.85 -4.94 20.24
CA GLN A 21 4.89 -4.65 18.80
C GLN A 21 3.48 -4.67 18.20
N LYS A 22 2.65 -5.68 18.56
CA LYS A 22 1.25 -5.73 18.16
C LYS A 22 0.46 -4.55 18.72
N ALA A 23 0.70 -4.19 19.98
CA ALA A 23 0.09 -3.02 20.61
C ALA A 23 0.43 -1.73 19.83
N GLN A 24 1.69 -1.52 19.47
CA GLN A 24 2.12 -0.36 18.67
C GLN A 24 1.44 -0.32 17.30
N ALA A 25 1.39 -1.45 16.59
CA ALA A 25 0.73 -1.55 15.30
C ALA A 25 -0.79 -1.23 15.42
N THR A 26 -1.47 -1.77 16.43
CA THR A 26 -2.89 -1.52 16.68
C THR A 26 -3.17 -0.05 17.03
N ILE A 27 -2.29 0.59 17.81
CA ILE A 27 -2.42 2.02 18.13
C ILE A 27 -2.20 2.86 16.87
N MET A 28 -1.14 2.62 16.12
CA MET A 28 -0.82 3.37 14.90
C MET A 28 -1.87 3.18 13.80
N SER A 29 -2.58 2.06 13.78
CA SER A 29 -3.72 1.87 12.88
C SER A 29 -4.97 2.64 13.29
N GLY A 30 -4.94 3.31 14.46
CA GLY A 30 -6.04 4.13 14.95
C GLY A 30 -7.24 3.33 15.48
N LEU A 31 -7.04 2.08 15.86
CA LEU A 31 -8.06 1.20 16.41
C LEU A 31 -8.22 1.34 17.93
N VAL A 32 -7.31 2.05 18.61
CA VAL A 32 -7.31 2.17 20.07
C VAL A 32 -7.99 3.45 20.51
N PHE A 33 -8.95 3.30 21.42
CA PHE A 33 -9.68 4.39 22.06
C PHE A 33 -9.44 4.36 23.57
N VAL A 34 -9.05 5.50 24.13
CA VAL A 34 -8.84 5.70 25.56
C VAL A 34 -9.92 6.65 26.09
N ASN A 35 -10.77 6.19 26.99
CA ASN A 35 -11.93 6.95 27.48
C ASN A 35 -12.82 7.51 26.34
N GLY A 36 -12.99 6.71 25.28
CA GLY A 36 -13.78 7.08 24.10
C GLY A 36 -13.07 7.96 23.07
N GLN A 37 -11.86 8.45 23.35
CA GLN A 37 -11.06 9.24 22.42
C GLN A 37 -10.02 8.37 21.70
N ARG A 38 -9.93 8.50 20.39
CA ARG A 38 -8.93 7.80 19.58
C ARG A 38 -7.52 8.26 19.92
N VAL A 39 -6.62 7.31 20.09
CA VAL A 39 -5.19 7.57 20.30
C VAL A 39 -4.37 6.78 19.29
N ASP A 40 -3.52 7.47 18.52
CA ASP A 40 -2.72 6.91 17.42
C ASP A 40 -1.20 6.90 17.69
N LYS A 41 -0.78 7.42 18.86
CA LYS A 41 0.64 7.46 19.25
C LYS A 41 0.92 6.45 20.36
N PRO A 42 1.72 5.39 20.08
CA PRO A 42 2.03 4.33 21.05
C PRO A 42 2.65 4.81 22.36
N GLY A 43 3.44 5.89 22.28
CA GLY A 43 4.11 6.48 23.44
C GLY A 43 3.24 7.37 24.31
N THR A 44 1.96 7.56 23.99
CA THR A 44 1.05 8.39 24.80
C THR A 44 0.94 7.86 26.21
N ALA A 45 1.20 8.71 27.21
CA ALA A 45 1.03 8.38 28.62
C ALA A 45 -0.45 8.51 29.01
N VAL A 46 -1.07 7.40 29.39
CA VAL A 46 -2.48 7.32 29.78
C VAL A 46 -2.61 6.87 31.25
N PRO A 47 -3.68 7.26 31.97
CA PRO A 47 -3.94 6.76 33.32
C PRO A 47 -4.07 5.23 33.32
N ASN A 48 -3.56 4.54 34.33
CA ASN A 48 -3.60 3.08 34.41
C ASN A 48 -5.02 2.53 34.56
N ASP A 49 -5.93 3.35 35.05
CA ASP A 49 -7.36 3.09 35.24
C ASP A 49 -8.21 3.56 34.02
N ALA A 50 -7.58 4.04 32.96
CA ALA A 50 -8.29 4.47 31.78
C ALA A 50 -9.02 3.30 31.11
N LYS A 51 -10.26 3.53 30.68
CA LYS A 51 -10.99 2.55 29.86
C LYS A 51 -10.36 2.51 28.46
N ILE A 52 -9.70 1.40 28.13
CA ILE A 52 -9.12 1.17 26.82
C ILE A 52 -10.03 0.25 26.02
N GLU A 53 -10.37 0.65 24.82
CA GLU A 53 -11.15 -0.13 23.88
C GLU A 53 -10.39 -0.25 22.57
N ILE A 54 -10.31 -1.49 22.04
CA ILE A 54 -9.87 -1.71 20.65
C ILE A 54 -11.14 -1.85 19.83
N ARG A 55 -11.40 -0.86 18.95
CA ARG A 55 -12.58 -0.83 18.10
C ARG A 55 -12.19 -1.18 16.68
N GLY A 56 -12.83 -2.20 16.13
CA GLY A 56 -12.56 -2.74 14.79
C GLY A 56 -11.81 -4.07 14.85
N ASN A 57 -11.78 -4.75 13.70
CA ASN A 57 -11.02 -5.99 13.59
C ASN A 57 -9.52 -5.70 13.61
N THR A 58 -8.75 -6.60 14.24
CA THR A 58 -7.30 -6.64 14.06
C THR A 58 -6.99 -6.60 12.57
N LEU A 59 -6.02 -5.78 12.16
CA LEU A 59 -5.64 -5.67 10.74
C LEU A 59 -5.43 -7.07 10.17
N LYS A 60 -6.10 -7.37 9.06
CA LYS A 60 -5.95 -8.64 8.32
C LYS A 60 -4.50 -8.85 7.89
N TYR A 61 -3.81 -7.75 7.59
CA TYR A 61 -2.42 -7.69 7.15
C TYR A 61 -1.56 -6.87 8.13
N VAL A 62 -0.23 -6.97 8.04
CA VAL A 62 0.71 -6.21 8.89
C VAL A 62 0.53 -4.69 8.82
N SER A 63 -0.12 -4.20 7.76
CA SER A 63 -0.50 -2.79 7.62
C SER A 63 -1.74 -2.64 6.74
N ARG A 64 -2.37 -1.45 6.78
CA ARG A 64 -3.52 -1.11 5.94
C ARG A 64 -3.22 -1.17 4.43
N GLY A 65 -1.91 -1.13 4.06
CA GLY A 65 -1.49 -1.29 2.67
C GLY A 65 -2.02 -2.56 2.03
N GLY A 66 -2.07 -3.68 2.77
CA GLY A 66 -2.59 -4.95 2.26
C GLY A 66 -4.04 -4.88 1.74
N LEU A 67 -4.87 -3.98 2.28
CA LEU A 67 -6.25 -3.76 1.80
C LEU A 67 -6.30 -3.20 0.38
N LYS A 68 -5.27 -2.48 -0.06
CA LYS A 68 -5.18 -1.94 -1.42
C LYS A 68 -4.97 -3.07 -2.43
N LEU A 69 -4.05 -4.00 -2.14
CA LEU A 69 -3.84 -5.16 -2.99
C LEU A 69 -5.03 -6.12 -2.95
N GLU A 70 -5.66 -6.30 -1.79
CA GLU A 70 -6.90 -7.07 -1.67
C GLU A 70 -8.01 -6.52 -2.56
N LYS A 71 -8.16 -5.19 -2.63
CA LYS A 71 -9.11 -4.52 -3.54
C LYS A 71 -8.75 -4.80 -5.00
N ALA A 72 -7.46 -4.70 -5.37
CA ALA A 72 -7.02 -5.03 -6.73
C ALA A 72 -7.35 -6.48 -7.09
N MET A 73 -7.14 -7.43 -6.18
CA MET A 73 -7.46 -8.85 -6.38
C MET A 73 -8.98 -9.11 -6.46
N ALA A 74 -9.80 -8.28 -5.82
CA ALA A 74 -11.26 -8.39 -5.92
C ALA A 74 -11.79 -7.85 -7.26
N GLU A 75 -11.14 -6.84 -7.84
CA GLU A 75 -11.57 -6.17 -9.07
C GLU A 75 -10.94 -6.78 -10.33
N PHE A 76 -9.75 -7.36 -10.21
CA PHE A 76 -8.97 -7.87 -11.34
C PHE A 76 -8.67 -9.36 -11.19
N PRO A 77 -8.49 -10.10 -12.29
CA PRO A 77 -8.20 -11.53 -12.28
C PRO A 77 -6.74 -11.81 -11.86
N ILE A 78 -6.40 -11.49 -10.62
CA ILE A 78 -5.07 -11.71 -10.05
C ILE A 78 -5.06 -13.01 -9.26
N GLU A 79 -4.32 -14.01 -9.75
CA GLU A 79 -4.11 -15.30 -9.12
C GLU A 79 -2.66 -15.41 -8.66
N LEU A 80 -2.44 -15.56 -7.35
CA LEU A 80 -1.10 -15.54 -6.76
C LEU A 80 -0.62 -16.92 -6.26
N ASN A 81 -1.46 -17.93 -6.32
CA ASN A 81 -1.11 -19.26 -5.83
C ASN A 81 0.09 -19.84 -6.58
N GLY A 82 1.16 -20.14 -5.87
CA GLY A 82 2.42 -20.65 -6.41
C GLY A 82 3.30 -19.62 -7.12
N CYS A 83 2.87 -18.37 -7.26
CA CYS A 83 3.60 -17.31 -7.96
C CYS A 83 4.86 -16.86 -7.21
N ILE A 84 5.87 -16.47 -7.98
CA ILE A 84 7.02 -15.69 -7.51
C ILE A 84 6.68 -14.21 -7.73
N CYS A 85 6.65 -13.45 -6.65
CA CYS A 85 6.15 -12.08 -6.65
C CYS A 85 7.22 -11.06 -6.26
N GLY A 86 7.04 -9.80 -6.72
CA GLY A 86 7.79 -8.64 -6.25
C GLY A 86 6.87 -7.64 -5.53
N ASP A 87 7.27 -7.17 -4.35
CA ASP A 87 6.62 -6.07 -3.64
C ASP A 87 7.55 -4.85 -3.71
N ILE A 88 7.25 -3.93 -4.62
CA ILE A 88 8.08 -2.78 -4.94
C ILE A 88 7.60 -1.56 -4.14
N GLY A 89 8.37 -1.19 -3.12
CA GLY A 89 7.97 -0.24 -2.09
C GLY A 89 7.32 -0.95 -0.89
N ALA A 90 7.93 -2.05 -0.43
CA ALA A 90 7.34 -2.94 0.55
C ALA A 90 7.04 -2.29 1.91
N SER A 91 7.82 -1.29 2.35
CA SER A 91 7.65 -0.60 3.63
C SER A 91 7.47 -1.60 4.79
N THR A 92 6.35 -1.58 5.49
CA THR A 92 6.02 -2.53 6.57
C THR A 92 5.64 -3.93 6.08
N GLY A 93 5.40 -4.11 4.78
CA GLY A 93 5.10 -5.40 4.15
C GLY A 93 3.60 -5.72 4.01
N GLY A 94 2.74 -4.71 3.94
CA GLY A 94 1.31 -4.93 3.79
C GLY A 94 0.95 -5.71 2.52
N PHE A 95 1.58 -5.39 1.39
CA PHE A 95 1.39 -6.10 0.13
C PHE A 95 2.06 -7.47 0.16
N THR A 96 3.28 -7.57 0.68
CA THR A 96 3.97 -8.86 0.93
C THR A 96 3.09 -9.82 1.72
N ASP A 97 2.53 -9.38 2.84
CA ASP A 97 1.65 -10.21 3.69
C ASP A 97 0.38 -10.64 2.94
N CYS A 98 -0.21 -9.73 2.14
CA CYS A 98 -1.35 -10.04 1.29
C CYS A 98 -1.01 -11.13 0.26
N MET A 99 0.13 -11.01 -0.43
CA MET A 99 0.57 -12.00 -1.41
C MET A 99 0.78 -13.38 -0.78
N LEU A 100 1.46 -13.43 0.37
CA LEU A 100 1.72 -14.68 1.09
C LEU A 100 0.45 -15.37 1.57
N GLN A 101 -0.53 -14.59 2.06
CA GLN A 101 -1.84 -15.12 2.47
C GLN A 101 -2.66 -15.64 1.28
N ASN A 102 -2.39 -15.16 0.07
CA ASN A 102 -3.03 -15.61 -1.17
C ASN A 102 -2.17 -16.62 -1.95
N GLY A 103 -1.22 -17.27 -1.28
CA GLY A 103 -0.53 -18.46 -1.79
C GLY A 103 0.74 -18.18 -2.61
N ALA A 104 1.28 -16.96 -2.61
CA ALA A 104 2.58 -16.70 -3.24
C ALA A 104 3.65 -17.62 -2.67
N SER A 105 4.43 -18.26 -3.55
CA SER A 105 5.50 -19.19 -3.17
C SER A 105 6.76 -18.47 -2.72
N LYS A 106 6.99 -17.25 -3.23
CA LYS A 106 8.14 -16.40 -2.90
C LYS A 106 7.79 -14.93 -3.15
N VAL A 107 8.26 -14.04 -2.28
CA VAL A 107 8.07 -12.59 -2.43
C VAL A 107 9.39 -11.86 -2.20
N TYR A 108 9.83 -11.10 -3.21
CA TYR A 108 10.92 -10.14 -3.10
C TYR A 108 10.37 -8.81 -2.59
N SER A 109 10.64 -8.49 -1.33
CA SER A 109 10.18 -7.25 -0.68
C SER A 109 11.23 -6.17 -0.81
N VAL A 110 11.08 -5.31 -1.82
CA VAL A 110 12.04 -4.28 -2.22
C VAL A 110 11.67 -2.93 -1.61
N ASP A 111 12.59 -2.30 -0.87
CA ASP A 111 12.41 -0.95 -0.34
C ASP A 111 13.73 -0.19 -0.24
N VAL A 112 13.70 1.14 -0.42
CA VAL A 112 14.86 2.01 -0.21
C VAL A 112 15.15 2.22 1.28
N GLY A 113 14.15 2.06 2.14
CA GLY A 113 14.24 2.16 3.58
C GLY A 113 14.99 0.99 4.22
N TYR A 114 15.11 1.05 5.54
CA TYR A 114 15.77 0.02 6.32
C TYR A 114 15.04 -0.20 7.65
N GLY A 115 14.91 -1.47 8.05
CA GLY A 115 14.30 -1.86 9.32
C GLY A 115 12.78 -1.66 9.40
N GLN A 116 12.11 -1.47 8.25
CA GLN A 116 10.66 -1.21 8.21
C GLN A 116 9.82 -2.48 8.08
N LEU A 117 10.30 -3.49 7.34
CA LEU A 117 9.57 -4.71 7.10
C LEU A 117 9.23 -5.41 8.43
N ALA A 118 7.99 -5.79 8.62
CA ALA A 118 7.52 -6.44 9.84
C ALA A 118 8.32 -7.72 10.14
N TRP A 119 8.65 -7.94 11.43
CA TRP A 119 9.53 -9.04 11.85
C TRP A 119 9.03 -10.41 11.39
N LYS A 120 7.72 -10.68 11.50
CA LYS A 120 7.15 -11.96 11.03
C LYS A 120 7.38 -12.24 9.55
N LEU A 121 7.50 -11.18 8.72
CA LEU A 121 7.78 -11.32 7.29
C LEU A 121 9.28 -11.53 7.02
N ARG A 122 10.13 -10.94 7.85
CA ARG A 122 11.60 -11.18 7.77
C ARG A 122 11.96 -12.62 8.09
N GLU A 123 11.20 -13.27 8.97
CA GLU A 123 11.42 -14.67 9.37
C GLU A 123 10.69 -15.67 8.47
N ASP A 124 9.81 -15.23 7.56
CA ASP A 124 9.13 -16.13 6.63
C ASP A 124 10.11 -16.58 5.53
N PRO A 125 10.37 -17.90 5.37
CA PRO A 125 11.34 -18.41 4.41
C PRO A 125 10.96 -18.12 2.94
N ARG A 126 9.73 -17.71 2.68
CA ARG A 126 9.25 -17.29 1.35
C ARG A 126 9.59 -15.84 1.02
N VAL A 127 10.04 -15.05 2.00
CA VAL A 127 10.32 -13.62 1.82
C VAL A 127 11.81 -13.38 1.64
N VAL A 128 12.16 -12.69 0.55
CA VAL A 128 13.49 -12.13 0.34
C VAL A 128 13.44 -10.63 0.68
N CYS A 129 13.98 -10.26 1.84
CA CYS A 129 14.02 -8.88 2.29
C CYS A 129 15.12 -8.09 1.57
N MET A 130 14.74 -7.15 0.70
CA MET A 130 15.65 -6.32 -0.11
C MET A 130 15.55 -4.86 0.30
N GLU A 131 15.99 -4.54 1.50
CA GLU A 131 16.09 -3.16 1.99
C GLU A 131 17.29 -2.41 1.40
N ARG A 132 17.27 -1.07 1.48
CA ARG A 132 18.27 -0.17 0.87
C ARG A 132 18.45 -0.41 -0.63
N THR A 133 17.40 -0.88 -1.29
CA THR A 133 17.39 -1.21 -2.71
C THR A 133 16.53 -0.21 -3.46
N ASN A 134 17.15 0.48 -4.42
CA ASN A 134 16.44 1.44 -5.26
C ASN A 134 15.79 0.73 -6.45
N ALA A 135 14.47 0.66 -6.45
CA ALA A 135 13.67 -0.04 -7.46
C ALA A 135 13.87 0.46 -8.90
N ARG A 136 14.39 1.69 -9.09
CA ARG A 136 14.72 2.22 -10.43
C ARG A 136 15.81 1.44 -11.17
N TYR A 137 16.59 0.65 -10.43
CA TYR A 137 17.78 -0.04 -10.96
C TYR A 137 17.70 -1.56 -10.77
N LEU A 138 16.47 -2.10 -10.65
CA LEU A 138 16.28 -3.55 -10.52
C LEU A 138 16.78 -4.30 -11.76
N THR A 139 17.54 -5.36 -11.51
CA THR A 139 18.08 -6.25 -12.51
C THR A 139 17.99 -7.71 -12.06
N HIS A 140 18.20 -8.65 -12.97
CA HIS A 140 18.28 -10.08 -12.65
C HIS A 140 19.49 -10.47 -11.78
N GLU A 141 20.49 -9.61 -11.62
CA GLU A 141 21.53 -9.83 -10.61
C GLU A 141 21.00 -9.72 -9.19
N GLN A 142 20.00 -8.85 -8.97
CA GLN A 142 19.38 -8.63 -7.67
C GLN A 142 18.16 -9.54 -7.46
N ILE A 143 17.37 -9.77 -8.51
CA ILE A 143 16.21 -10.66 -8.54
C ILE A 143 16.46 -11.72 -9.61
N PRO A 144 17.09 -12.86 -9.24
CA PRO A 144 17.47 -13.89 -10.21
C PRO A 144 16.30 -14.67 -10.79
N ASP A 145 15.15 -14.68 -10.09
CA ASP A 145 13.94 -15.30 -10.58
C ASP A 145 13.20 -14.35 -11.54
N GLU A 146 12.51 -14.89 -12.53
CA GLU A 146 11.50 -14.14 -13.28
C GLU A 146 10.22 -14.04 -12.46
N LEU A 147 9.75 -12.81 -12.22
CA LEU A 147 8.55 -12.59 -11.44
C LEU A 147 7.29 -12.90 -12.26
N ASP A 148 6.35 -13.63 -11.69
CA ASP A 148 5.00 -13.83 -12.23
C ASP A 148 4.12 -12.60 -12.07
N PHE A 149 4.29 -11.93 -10.93
CA PHE A 149 3.51 -10.79 -10.52
C PHE A 149 4.35 -9.78 -9.75
N ALA A 150 4.09 -8.50 -9.93
CA ALA A 150 4.64 -7.45 -9.08
C ALA A 150 3.56 -6.49 -8.60
N SER A 151 3.65 -6.06 -7.34
CA SER A 151 2.94 -4.88 -6.85
C SER A 151 3.88 -3.69 -6.78
N ILE A 152 3.35 -2.48 -6.98
CA ILE A 152 4.13 -1.24 -6.89
C ILE A 152 3.39 -0.25 -6.00
N ASP A 153 3.96 0.07 -4.82
CA ASP A 153 3.46 1.09 -3.88
C ASP A 153 4.61 2.00 -3.43
N VAL A 154 5.23 2.71 -4.39
CA VAL A 154 6.35 3.62 -4.12
C VAL A 154 5.87 5.01 -3.71
N SER A 155 6.71 5.74 -2.95
CA SER A 155 6.45 7.10 -2.50
C SER A 155 7.57 8.04 -2.89
N PHE A 156 7.23 9.33 -3.08
CA PHE A 156 8.16 10.42 -3.42
C PHE A 156 8.84 10.28 -4.79
N ILE A 157 8.30 9.46 -5.68
CA ILE A 157 8.77 9.22 -7.03
C ILE A 157 7.58 8.89 -7.93
N SER A 158 7.65 9.29 -9.21
CA SER A 158 6.71 8.88 -10.26
C SER A 158 6.93 7.41 -10.64
N LEU A 159 5.88 6.77 -11.13
CA LEU A 159 5.93 5.41 -11.70
C LEU A 159 6.75 5.35 -13.00
N LYS A 160 6.90 6.47 -13.71
CA LYS A 160 7.61 6.53 -15.00
C LYS A 160 8.98 5.84 -14.98
N PRO A 161 9.91 6.11 -14.04
CA PRO A 161 11.19 5.43 -13.97
C PRO A 161 11.14 4.03 -13.32
N ILE A 162 10.02 3.66 -12.67
CA ILE A 162 9.89 2.37 -11.97
C ILE A 162 9.37 1.29 -12.89
N LEU A 163 8.38 1.60 -13.74
CA LEU A 163 7.76 0.62 -14.63
C LEU A 163 8.77 -0.11 -15.54
N PRO A 164 9.73 0.58 -16.22
CA PRO A 164 10.74 -0.11 -17.03
C PRO A 164 11.63 -1.05 -16.21
N ALA A 165 12.00 -0.66 -14.99
CA ALA A 165 12.84 -1.49 -14.12
C ALA A 165 12.10 -2.75 -13.66
N VAL A 166 10.81 -2.64 -13.36
CA VAL A 166 9.96 -3.80 -13.04
C VAL A 166 9.76 -4.69 -14.26
N ALA A 167 9.58 -4.11 -15.46
CA ALA A 167 9.48 -4.89 -16.69
C ALA A 167 10.71 -5.78 -16.95
N ASN A 168 11.91 -5.33 -16.54
CA ASN A 168 13.14 -6.10 -16.73
C ASN A 168 13.16 -7.41 -15.93
N VAL A 169 12.53 -7.45 -14.75
CA VAL A 169 12.54 -8.62 -13.84
C VAL A 169 11.23 -9.41 -13.88
N LEU A 170 10.23 -8.90 -14.61
CA LEU A 170 8.95 -9.57 -14.81
C LEU A 170 9.00 -10.45 -16.06
N LYS A 171 8.47 -11.66 -15.98
CA LYS A 171 8.36 -12.54 -17.15
C LYS A 171 7.44 -11.93 -18.23
N ASP A 172 7.60 -12.35 -19.47
CA ASP A 172 6.68 -11.96 -20.54
C ASP A 172 5.27 -12.48 -20.24
N GLY A 173 4.27 -11.62 -20.42
CA GLY A 173 2.90 -11.91 -20.01
C GLY A 173 2.64 -11.80 -18.50
N GLY A 174 3.64 -11.51 -17.68
CA GLY A 174 3.50 -11.29 -16.24
C GLY A 174 2.67 -10.04 -15.92
N TYR A 175 2.11 -9.99 -14.72
CA TYR A 175 1.16 -8.95 -14.32
C TYR A 175 1.72 -8.00 -13.27
N VAL A 176 1.18 -6.78 -13.25
CA VAL A 176 1.51 -5.76 -12.24
C VAL A 176 0.22 -5.14 -11.69
N ALA A 177 0.16 -4.99 -10.36
CA ALA A 177 -0.78 -4.09 -9.70
C ALA A 177 -0.02 -2.87 -9.18
N SER A 178 -0.24 -1.69 -9.73
CA SER A 178 0.46 -0.48 -9.34
C SER A 178 -0.46 0.54 -8.69
N LEU A 179 0.04 1.17 -7.62
CA LEU A 179 -0.64 2.28 -6.98
C LEU A 179 -0.23 3.59 -7.65
N VAL A 180 -1.20 4.28 -8.25
CA VAL A 180 -1.00 5.60 -8.87
C VAL A 180 -1.34 6.66 -7.83
N LYS A 181 -0.34 7.46 -7.47
CA LYS A 181 -0.44 8.47 -6.41
C LYS A 181 -0.38 9.87 -7.00
N PRO A 182 -1.50 10.58 -7.13
CA PRO A 182 -1.53 11.92 -7.76
C PRO A 182 -0.52 12.89 -7.18
N GLN A 183 -0.26 12.82 -5.86
CA GLN A 183 0.70 13.69 -5.18
C GLN A 183 2.16 13.50 -5.63
N PHE A 184 2.49 12.38 -6.27
CA PHE A 184 3.84 12.11 -6.77
C PHE A 184 3.93 12.11 -8.30
N GLU A 185 2.79 12.22 -8.99
CA GLU A 185 2.69 12.22 -10.45
C GLU A 185 2.37 13.60 -11.05
N ALA A 186 1.61 14.44 -10.34
CA ALA A 186 1.02 15.66 -10.89
C ALA A 186 1.98 16.85 -11.07
N GLY A 187 3.21 16.78 -10.54
CA GLY A 187 4.09 17.95 -10.45
C GLY A 187 3.80 18.83 -9.21
N ARG A 188 4.85 19.48 -8.72
CA ARG A 188 4.79 20.20 -7.42
C ARG A 188 3.78 21.35 -7.40
N GLU A 189 3.57 22.02 -8.53
CA GLU A 189 2.69 23.18 -8.69
C GLU A 189 1.20 22.81 -8.52
N LYS A 190 0.84 21.55 -8.76
CA LYS A 190 -0.54 21.03 -8.63
C LYS A 190 -0.82 20.39 -7.27
N VAL A 191 0.19 20.28 -6.42
CA VAL A 191 0.06 19.70 -5.08
C VAL A 191 -0.21 20.79 -4.06
N GLY A 192 -1.31 20.68 -3.33
CA GLY A 192 -1.69 21.65 -2.31
C GLY A 192 -0.73 21.71 -1.11
N LYS A 193 -0.86 22.75 -0.27
CA LYS A 193 0.03 23.03 0.89
C LYS A 193 0.22 21.87 1.88
N LYS A 194 -0.72 20.92 1.93
CA LYS A 194 -0.66 19.74 2.81
C LYS A 194 -0.22 18.48 2.06
N GLY A 195 0.35 18.59 0.86
CA GLY A 195 0.73 17.42 0.06
C GLY A 195 -0.47 16.67 -0.54
N VAL A 196 -1.62 17.34 -0.71
CA VAL A 196 -2.86 16.69 -1.20
C VAL A 196 -3.30 17.30 -2.53
N VAL A 197 -3.51 16.44 -3.51
CA VAL A 197 -4.17 16.79 -4.78
C VAL A 197 -5.67 16.61 -4.60
N ARG A 198 -6.45 17.67 -4.85
CA ARG A 198 -7.90 17.67 -4.66
C ARG A 198 -8.70 17.89 -5.94
N ASP A 199 -8.06 18.49 -6.94
CA ASP A 199 -8.71 18.83 -8.21
C ASP A 199 -8.95 17.56 -9.04
N PRO A 200 -10.22 17.21 -9.35
CA PRO A 200 -10.53 16.06 -10.21
C PRO A 200 -9.85 16.12 -11.58
N ALA A 201 -9.69 17.32 -12.15
CA ALA A 201 -9.03 17.48 -13.46
C ALA A 201 -7.55 17.05 -13.39
N VAL A 202 -6.87 17.33 -12.27
CA VAL A 202 -5.49 16.88 -12.05
C VAL A 202 -5.43 15.38 -11.85
N HIS A 203 -6.40 14.77 -11.19
CA HIS A 203 -6.47 13.30 -11.07
C HIS A 203 -6.62 12.64 -12.43
N LYS A 204 -7.49 13.18 -13.30
CA LYS A 204 -7.66 12.69 -14.67
C LYS A 204 -6.36 12.79 -15.46
N GLU A 205 -5.72 13.95 -15.47
CA GLU A 205 -4.42 14.16 -16.14
C GLU A 205 -3.35 13.16 -15.66
N VAL A 206 -3.29 12.89 -14.37
CA VAL A 206 -2.37 11.89 -13.79
C VAL A 206 -2.66 10.50 -14.35
N LEU A 207 -3.93 10.12 -14.46
CA LEU A 207 -4.31 8.83 -15.03
C LEU A 207 -3.99 8.75 -16.53
N GLU A 208 -4.19 9.83 -17.30
CA GLU A 208 -3.79 9.92 -18.71
C GLU A 208 -2.27 9.69 -18.87
N HIS A 209 -1.45 10.39 -18.07
CA HIS A 209 0.00 10.20 -18.07
C HIS A 209 0.40 8.78 -17.62
N TYR A 210 -0.31 8.20 -16.67
CA TYR A 210 -0.06 6.83 -16.26
C TYR A 210 -0.26 5.83 -17.39
N LEU A 211 -1.32 5.98 -18.19
CA LEU A 211 -1.57 5.14 -19.37
C LEU A 211 -0.44 5.24 -20.40
N GLU A 212 0.08 6.47 -20.62
CA GLU A 212 1.21 6.70 -21.51
C GLU A 212 2.51 6.06 -20.97
N HIS A 213 2.82 6.26 -19.70
CA HIS A 213 4.01 5.69 -19.07
C HIS A 213 4.00 4.15 -19.05
N ALA A 214 2.83 3.55 -18.83
CA ALA A 214 2.67 2.10 -18.90
C ALA A 214 2.97 1.58 -20.30
N ARG A 215 2.41 2.23 -21.34
CA ARG A 215 2.65 1.88 -22.75
C ARG A 215 4.12 2.05 -23.13
N GLU A 216 4.76 3.16 -22.74
CA GLU A 216 6.19 3.41 -23.00
C GLU A 216 7.08 2.34 -22.36
N ALA A 217 6.67 1.80 -21.21
CA ALA A 217 7.38 0.73 -20.50
C ALA A 217 7.05 -0.70 -21.01
N GLY A 218 6.25 -0.84 -22.06
CA GLY A 218 5.90 -2.13 -22.67
C GLY A 218 4.76 -2.87 -21.98
N PHE A 219 3.90 -2.16 -21.24
CA PHE A 219 2.71 -2.71 -20.60
C PHE A 219 1.42 -2.31 -21.29
N GLY A 220 0.49 -3.27 -21.41
CA GLY A 220 -0.92 -2.97 -21.63
C GLY A 220 -1.63 -2.75 -20.28
N VAL A 221 -2.46 -1.70 -20.21
CA VAL A 221 -3.34 -1.47 -19.05
C VAL A 221 -4.63 -2.24 -19.28
N LEU A 222 -4.90 -3.21 -18.38
CA LEU A 222 -6.06 -4.09 -18.45
C LEU A 222 -7.20 -3.64 -17.54
N GLY A 223 -6.91 -2.85 -16.52
CA GLY A 223 -7.91 -2.36 -15.57
C GLY A 223 -7.45 -1.14 -14.78
N LEU A 224 -8.41 -0.32 -14.39
CA LEU A 224 -8.23 0.83 -13.49
C LEU A 224 -9.34 0.82 -12.45
N THR A 225 -8.99 1.08 -11.20
CA THR A 225 -9.91 1.34 -10.09
C THR A 225 -9.27 2.30 -9.10
N TYR A 226 -9.90 2.57 -7.97
CA TYR A 226 -9.32 3.41 -6.91
C TYR A 226 -9.08 2.62 -5.63
N SER A 227 -8.13 3.07 -4.81
CA SER A 227 -7.81 2.49 -3.51
C SER A 227 -9.01 2.57 -2.56
N PRO A 228 -9.31 1.51 -1.79
CA PRO A 228 -10.42 1.53 -0.83
C PRO A 228 -10.16 2.45 0.37
N ILE A 229 -8.93 2.90 0.52
CA ILE A 229 -8.48 3.78 1.60
C ILE A 229 -7.66 4.94 1.05
N ARG A 230 -7.75 6.08 1.70
CA ARG A 230 -6.90 7.24 1.38
C ARG A 230 -5.48 7.02 1.84
N GLY A 231 -4.54 7.66 1.15
CA GLY A 231 -3.16 7.79 1.61
C GLY A 231 -3.04 8.53 2.96
N PRO A 232 -1.85 8.49 3.60
CA PRO A 232 -1.64 9.05 4.95
C PRO A 232 -2.05 10.51 5.10
N GLU A 233 -1.83 11.33 4.06
CA GLU A 233 -2.17 12.76 4.05
C GLU A 233 -3.62 13.03 3.56
N GLY A 234 -4.37 11.97 3.22
CA GLY A 234 -5.74 12.06 2.74
C GLY A 234 -5.89 12.09 1.22
N ASN A 235 -4.85 11.80 0.45
CA ASN A 235 -4.92 11.67 -1.00
C ASN A 235 -5.80 10.49 -1.42
N ILE A 236 -6.59 10.69 -2.48
CA ILE A 236 -7.19 9.61 -3.25
C ILE A 236 -6.06 9.00 -4.10
N GLU A 237 -5.96 7.68 -4.10
CA GLU A 237 -4.97 6.94 -4.87
C GLU A 237 -5.70 5.95 -5.78
N TYR A 238 -5.11 5.63 -6.94
CA TYR A 238 -5.72 4.72 -7.92
C TYR A 238 -4.91 3.44 -8.03
N LEU A 239 -5.55 2.39 -8.53
CA LEU A 239 -4.97 1.08 -8.76
C LEU A 239 -5.03 0.76 -10.26
N GLY A 240 -3.88 0.49 -10.86
CA GLY A 240 -3.78 0.02 -12.24
C GLY A 240 -3.38 -1.44 -12.29
N PHE A 241 -4.03 -2.19 -13.17
CA PHE A 241 -3.70 -3.57 -13.48
C PHE A 241 -3.08 -3.65 -14.88
N LEU A 242 -1.85 -4.12 -14.95
CA LEU A 242 -1.02 -4.11 -16.14
C LEU A 242 -0.59 -5.54 -16.50
N GLN A 243 -0.34 -5.76 -17.80
CA GLN A 243 0.32 -6.97 -18.29
C GLN A 243 1.47 -6.63 -19.22
N LYS A 244 2.64 -7.20 -18.99
CA LYS A 244 3.82 -7.02 -19.84
C LYS A 244 3.59 -7.62 -21.23
N GLY A 245 3.85 -6.84 -22.26
CA GLY A 245 3.73 -7.25 -23.66
C GLY A 245 2.29 -7.27 -24.21
N ALA A 246 1.28 -6.95 -23.40
CA ALA A 246 -0.08 -6.80 -23.87
C ALA A 246 -0.32 -5.43 -24.50
N GLU A 247 -1.37 -5.33 -25.33
CA GLU A 247 -1.90 -4.05 -25.77
C GLU A 247 -3.02 -3.57 -24.85
N THR A 248 -3.13 -2.27 -24.66
CA THR A 248 -4.27 -1.66 -23.96
C THR A 248 -5.48 -1.69 -24.89
N THR A 249 -6.40 -2.61 -24.67
CA THR A 249 -7.60 -2.79 -25.50
C THR A 249 -8.84 -2.10 -24.92
N ALA A 250 -8.82 -1.77 -23.62
CA ALA A 250 -9.93 -1.13 -22.95
C ALA A 250 -9.89 0.39 -23.11
N ALA A 251 -11.04 0.98 -23.43
CA ALA A 251 -11.25 2.41 -23.26
C ALA A 251 -11.71 2.65 -21.81
N PHE A 252 -10.96 3.47 -21.06
CA PHE A 252 -11.30 3.81 -19.67
C PHE A 252 -12.06 5.13 -19.62
N ASP A 253 -13.22 5.15 -18.99
CA ASP A 253 -13.92 6.38 -18.64
C ASP A 253 -13.25 7.00 -17.39
N LEU A 254 -12.22 7.80 -17.63
CA LEU A 254 -11.44 8.42 -16.54
C LEU A 254 -12.26 9.46 -15.78
N ASP A 255 -13.21 10.12 -16.41
CA ASP A 255 -14.09 11.09 -15.76
C ASP A 255 -15.00 10.38 -14.75
N ALA A 256 -15.65 9.29 -15.16
CA ALA A 256 -16.49 8.48 -14.27
C ALA A 256 -15.67 7.87 -13.11
N LEU A 257 -14.47 7.34 -13.38
CA LEU A 257 -13.60 6.77 -12.34
C LEU A 257 -13.19 7.82 -11.30
N VAL A 258 -12.80 9.01 -11.74
CA VAL A 258 -12.42 10.11 -10.83
C VAL A 258 -13.61 10.58 -10.03
N GLU A 259 -14.78 10.77 -10.65
CA GLU A 259 -16.00 11.18 -9.96
C GLU A 259 -16.40 10.17 -8.88
N GLU A 260 -16.46 8.88 -9.21
CA GLU A 260 -16.79 7.81 -8.28
C GLU A 260 -15.85 7.77 -7.08
N SER A 261 -14.53 7.87 -7.33
CA SER A 261 -13.51 7.87 -6.27
C SER A 261 -13.67 9.04 -5.30
N HIS A 262 -14.02 10.22 -5.83
CA HIS A 262 -14.26 11.41 -5.03
C HIS A 262 -15.56 11.32 -4.21
N GLN A 263 -16.62 10.74 -4.75
CA GLN A 263 -17.89 10.54 -4.06
C GLN A 263 -17.74 9.51 -2.94
N THR A 264 -17.30 8.30 -3.27
CA THR A 264 -17.19 7.17 -2.33
C THR A 264 -16.27 7.48 -1.15
N LEU A 265 -15.11 8.09 -1.41
CA LEU A 265 -14.17 8.38 -0.34
C LEU A 265 -14.51 9.64 0.47
N LYS A 266 -15.43 10.52 0.02
CA LYS A 266 -15.99 11.61 0.85
C LYS A 266 -16.89 11.07 1.94
N GLU A 267 -17.80 10.16 1.59
CA GLU A 267 -18.77 9.57 2.51
C GLU A 267 -18.11 8.81 3.67
N HIS A 268 -16.96 8.19 3.44
CA HIS A 268 -16.18 7.50 4.49
C HIS A 268 -15.37 8.45 5.38
N GLY A 269 -15.22 9.72 5.00
CA GLY A 269 -14.47 10.74 5.76
C GLY A 269 -15.31 11.52 6.77
N GLU A 270 -16.64 11.55 6.63
CA GLU A 270 -17.57 12.27 7.50
C GLU A 270 -18.26 11.39 8.55
N GLY A 271 -18.05 10.08 8.51
CA GLY A 271 -18.74 9.08 9.34
C GLY A 271 -17.96 8.50 10.52
N THR A 272 -16.81 9.10 10.94
CA THR A 272 -16.09 8.65 12.13
C THR A 272 -15.63 9.84 12.95
N VAL A 273 -16.57 10.44 13.66
CA VAL A 273 -16.32 11.28 14.84
C VAL A 273 -16.28 10.36 16.06
#